data_424ec24c0fe5abf5fcc466747bd6a14a
#
_entry.id   424ec24c0fe5abf5fcc466747bd6a14a
#
_cell.length_a   1.000
_cell.length_b   1.000
_cell.length_c   1.000
_cell.angle_alpha   90.00
_cell.angle_beta   90.00
_cell.angle_gamma   90.00
#
_symmetry.space_group_name_H-M   'P 1'
#
loop_
_entity.id
_entity.type
_entity.pdbx_description
1 polymer ?
#
loop_
_entity_poly.entity_id
_entity_poly.type
_entity_poly.pdbx_seq_one_letter_code
_entity_poly.pdbx_strand_id
1 'polypeptide(L)'
;MAGTRVVIGLPIPHRMAAAYAYFAAASALDFDRDEGLGFDFIYSDEPGTTARALAAGRCQFAPLNTTVGLLAREEGLPLRAVYSMSRRTHRWFSVLPDSPITSLAMLRGKSIACDFPHLQPLAESALAEEGIARGEYSWVPWRGTGMEAGQMIAPLRNGEVDAVFLIDWNDGDFTFEGLSLRRLPSAALDRIRMSSCIWLASPEVEGHAPLVVGMARAMAKVTVFGLENPRAVIELMWERCREVRPPAAARARELRRGEEIVRARLDTLRLDASTGPRWGAMSAEEMVAWQNFLLASGAIRRRLDPAIYFNASFVDRINEFGAGEVRARARAFRPG
;
A
#
# COMPACT_ATOMS: atom_id res chain seq x y z
N MET A 1 -10.29 5.01 -30.15
CA MET A 1 -8.83 5.19 -30.36
C MET A 1 -8.12 4.46 -29.24
N ALA A 2 -7.01 3.75 -29.53
CA ALA A 2 -6.21 3.12 -28.48
C ALA A 2 -5.60 4.23 -27.62
N GLY A 3 -5.85 4.19 -26.30
CA GLY A 3 -5.28 5.17 -25.36
C GLY A 3 -3.76 5.06 -25.25
N THR A 4 -3.12 6.08 -24.65
CA THR A 4 -1.68 6.03 -24.35
C THR A 4 -1.39 4.87 -23.41
N ARG A 5 -0.51 3.96 -23.82
CA ARG A 5 -0.11 2.80 -23.00
C ARG A 5 0.68 3.27 -21.77
N VAL A 6 0.26 2.82 -20.59
CA VAL A 6 0.90 3.10 -19.30
C VAL A 6 1.26 1.79 -18.62
N VAL A 7 2.53 1.56 -18.38
CA VAL A 7 3.01 0.39 -17.64
C VAL A 7 3.16 0.76 -16.15
N ILE A 8 2.47 0.03 -15.29
CA ILE A 8 2.53 0.17 -13.83
C ILE A 8 3.32 -1.00 -13.25
N GLY A 9 4.37 -0.69 -12.49
CA GLY A 9 5.18 -1.68 -11.78
C GLY A 9 4.54 -2.01 -10.43
N LEU A 10 4.10 -3.26 -10.23
CA LEU A 10 3.51 -3.72 -8.99
C LEU A 10 4.52 -4.52 -8.17
N PRO A 11 4.74 -4.17 -6.88
CA PRO A 11 5.68 -4.87 -6.00
C PRO A 11 5.07 -6.15 -5.41
N ILE A 12 4.65 -7.06 -6.27
CA ILE A 12 4.08 -8.37 -5.95
C ILE A 12 4.63 -9.43 -6.88
N PRO A 13 4.87 -10.66 -6.39
CA PRO A 13 5.43 -11.72 -7.20
C PRO A 13 4.45 -12.23 -8.26
N HIS A 14 4.93 -12.38 -9.45
CA HIS A 14 4.40 -13.16 -10.59
C HIS A 14 3.03 -12.82 -11.14
N ARG A 15 2.07 -12.28 -10.37
CA ARG A 15 0.69 -12.07 -10.82
C ARG A 15 -0.10 -11.15 -9.88
N MET A 16 -1.19 -10.60 -10.39
CA MET A 16 -2.12 -9.78 -9.63
C MET A 16 -2.65 -10.51 -8.38
N ALA A 17 -2.62 -9.83 -7.24
CA ALA A 17 -3.15 -10.32 -5.96
C ALA A 17 -4.30 -9.43 -5.45
N ALA A 18 -5.14 -9.99 -4.56
CA ALA A 18 -6.31 -9.28 -4.01
C ALA A 18 -5.97 -7.89 -3.44
N ALA A 19 -4.83 -7.76 -2.75
CA ALA A 19 -4.36 -6.49 -2.20
C ALA A 19 -4.10 -5.38 -3.24
N TYR A 20 -3.94 -5.75 -4.52
CA TYR A 20 -3.73 -4.86 -5.66
C TYR A 20 -4.86 -4.92 -6.69
N ALA A 21 -5.94 -5.65 -6.40
CA ALA A 21 -7.06 -5.89 -7.30
C ALA A 21 -7.65 -4.61 -7.91
N TYR A 22 -7.65 -3.50 -7.16
CA TYR A 22 -8.17 -2.22 -7.62
C TYR A 22 -7.39 -1.63 -8.81
N PHE A 23 -6.12 -1.96 -9.04
CA PHE A 23 -5.42 -1.59 -10.27
C PHE A 23 -6.02 -2.27 -11.51
N ALA A 24 -6.29 -3.58 -11.43
CA ALA A 24 -6.95 -4.31 -12.48
C ALA A 24 -8.41 -3.87 -12.68
N ALA A 25 -9.12 -3.60 -11.57
CA ALA A 25 -10.49 -3.12 -11.60
C ALA A 25 -10.60 -1.73 -12.25
N ALA A 26 -9.62 -0.83 -12.08
CA ALA A 26 -9.60 0.46 -12.74
C ALA A 26 -9.66 0.31 -14.27
N SER A 27 -8.91 -0.64 -14.81
CA SER A 27 -8.91 -0.96 -16.24
C SER A 27 -10.18 -1.70 -16.70
N ALA A 28 -10.69 -2.64 -15.87
CA ALA A 28 -11.94 -3.36 -16.19
C ALA A 28 -13.18 -2.45 -16.16
N LEU A 29 -13.13 -1.34 -15.41
CA LEU A 29 -14.16 -0.30 -15.36
C LEU A 29 -13.96 0.81 -16.41
N ASP A 30 -12.96 0.69 -17.26
CA ASP A 30 -12.57 1.71 -18.24
C ASP A 30 -12.15 3.07 -17.66
N PHE A 31 -11.84 3.14 -16.34
CA PHE A 31 -11.41 4.40 -15.72
C PHE A 31 -10.07 4.91 -16.27
N ASP A 32 -9.19 4.04 -16.73
CA ASP A 32 -7.99 4.41 -17.47
C ASP A 32 -8.34 4.92 -18.88
N ARG A 33 -9.27 4.28 -19.57
CA ARG A 33 -9.71 4.68 -20.92
C ARG A 33 -10.45 6.01 -20.94
N ASP A 34 -11.26 6.28 -19.91
CA ASP A 34 -11.91 7.59 -19.72
C ASP A 34 -10.90 8.74 -19.67
N GLU A 35 -9.66 8.45 -19.24
CA GLU A 35 -8.54 9.40 -19.19
C GLU A 35 -7.64 9.32 -20.43
N GLY A 36 -8.02 8.56 -21.46
CA GLY A 36 -7.22 8.35 -22.68
C GLY A 36 -6.01 7.44 -22.48
N LEU A 37 -6.01 6.60 -21.44
CA LEU A 37 -4.91 5.71 -21.09
C LEU A 37 -5.30 4.24 -21.30
N GLY A 38 -4.30 3.35 -21.28
CA GLY A 38 -4.48 1.90 -21.20
C GLY A 38 -3.45 1.31 -20.24
N PHE A 39 -3.88 0.74 -19.13
CA PHE A 39 -3.00 0.19 -18.11
C PHE A 39 -2.52 -1.21 -18.47
N ASP A 40 -1.19 -1.38 -18.38
CA ASP A 40 -0.50 -2.66 -18.35
C ASP A 40 0.29 -2.80 -17.06
N PHE A 41 0.60 -4.04 -16.66
CA PHE A 41 1.26 -4.32 -15.39
C PHE A 41 2.52 -5.15 -15.60
N ILE A 42 3.58 -4.80 -14.86
CA ILE A 42 4.73 -5.67 -14.62
C ILE A 42 4.83 -5.96 -13.14
N TYR A 43 5.36 -7.12 -12.81
CA TYR A 43 5.43 -7.61 -11.43
C TYR A 43 6.87 -7.76 -10.99
N SER A 44 7.12 -7.56 -9.71
CA SER A 44 8.45 -7.71 -9.09
C SER A 44 8.34 -8.41 -7.75
N ASP A 45 9.33 -9.22 -7.40
CA ASP A 45 9.32 -10.01 -6.17
C ASP A 45 9.35 -9.16 -4.91
N GLU A 46 9.88 -7.93 -5.03
CA GLU A 46 9.98 -7.00 -3.90
C GLU A 46 9.91 -5.52 -4.35
N PRO A 47 9.51 -4.60 -3.45
CA PRO A 47 9.41 -3.17 -3.75
C PRO A 47 10.71 -2.49 -4.19
N GLY A 48 11.87 -2.91 -3.66
CA GLY A 48 13.17 -2.38 -4.10
C GLY A 48 13.48 -2.71 -5.56
N THR A 49 13.11 -3.90 -6.01
CA THR A 49 13.21 -4.29 -7.43
C THR A 49 12.26 -3.45 -8.28
N THR A 50 11.04 -3.18 -7.80
CA THR A 50 10.08 -2.29 -8.47
C THR A 50 10.64 -0.86 -8.57
N ALA A 51 11.24 -0.33 -7.50
CA ALA A 51 11.86 0.99 -7.49
C ALA A 51 12.99 1.12 -8.54
N ARG A 52 13.84 0.09 -8.65
CA ARG A 52 14.88 0.03 -9.69
C ARG A 52 14.30 -0.11 -11.11
N ALA A 53 13.21 -0.87 -11.27
CA ALA A 53 12.51 -0.99 -12.56
C ALA A 53 11.93 0.36 -13.01
N LEU A 54 11.36 1.11 -12.05
CA LEU A 54 10.84 2.46 -12.28
C LEU A 54 11.97 3.42 -12.70
N ALA A 55 13.09 3.44 -11.96
CA ALA A 55 14.24 4.27 -12.28
C ALA A 55 14.90 3.92 -13.66
N ALA A 56 14.81 2.65 -14.06
CA ALA A 56 15.29 2.17 -15.36
C ALA A 56 14.28 2.38 -16.52
N GLY A 57 13.13 3.04 -16.27
CA GLY A 57 12.11 3.32 -17.28
C GLY A 57 11.31 2.09 -17.76
N ARG A 58 11.41 0.95 -17.06
CA ARG A 58 10.63 -0.26 -17.42
C ARG A 58 9.14 -0.14 -17.11
N CYS A 59 8.77 0.78 -16.25
CA CYS A 59 7.40 1.23 -16.00
C CYS A 59 7.40 2.74 -15.80
N GLN A 60 6.26 3.40 -16.00
CA GLN A 60 6.10 4.83 -15.80
C GLN A 60 5.71 5.16 -14.36
N PHE A 61 4.96 4.28 -13.71
CA PHE A 61 4.47 4.47 -12.35
C PHE A 61 4.62 3.20 -11.52
N ALA A 62 4.77 3.37 -10.20
CA ALA A 62 4.74 2.26 -9.26
C ALA A 62 4.13 2.69 -7.92
N PRO A 63 3.21 1.88 -7.33
CA PRO A 63 2.77 2.05 -5.96
C PRO A 63 3.86 1.50 -5.02
N LEU A 64 4.49 2.40 -4.26
CA LEU A 64 5.50 2.02 -3.28
C LEU A 64 5.16 2.65 -1.92
N ASN A 65 5.51 1.95 -0.85
CA ASN A 65 5.52 2.55 0.49
C ASN A 65 6.49 3.74 0.49
N THR A 66 6.14 4.79 1.22
CA THR A 66 6.97 6.00 1.30
C THR A 66 8.37 5.69 1.85
N THR A 67 8.47 4.76 2.81
CA THR A 67 9.78 4.24 3.28
C THR A 67 10.63 3.74 2.12
N VAL A 68 10.09 2.91 1.23
CA VAL A 68 10.82 2.36 0.07
C VAL A 68 11.25 3.47 -0.89
N GLY A 69 10.36 4.43 -1.16
CA GLY A 69 10.67 5.58 -2.00
C GLY A 69 11.79 6.44 -1.43
N LEU A 70 11.79 6.71 -0.12
CA LEU A 70 12.83 7.48 0.56
C LEU A 70 14.17 6.75 0.60
N LEU A 71 14.18 5.44 0.89
CA LEU A 71 15.39 4.62 0.85
C LEU A 71 15.97 4.55 -0.57
N ALA A 72 15.13 4.39 -1.59
CA ALA A 72 15.57 4.43 -2.98
C ALA A 72 16.19 5.80 -3.36
N ARG A 73 15.66 6.89 -2.84
CA ARG A 73 16.25 8.23 -3.00
C ARG A 73 17.60 8.36 -2.27
N GLU A 74 17.75 7.76 -1.09
CA GLU A 74 19.04 7.70 -0.39
C GLU A 74 20.10 6.94 -1.22
N GLU A 75 19.68 5.90 -1.93
CA GLU A 75 20.51 5.15 -2.91
C GLU A 75 20.78 5.94 -4.22
N GLY A 76 20.20 7.13 -4.38
CA GLY A 76 20.40 7.99 -5.56
C GLY A 76 19.40 7.76 -6.69
N LEU A 77 18.38 6.92 -6.54
CA LEU A 77 17.36 6.74 -7.56
C LEU A 77 16.45 7.98 -7.63
N PRO A 78 16.12 8.52 -8.83
CA PRO A 78 15.44 9.81 -8.99
C PRO A 78 13.91 9.71 -8.77
N LEU A 79 13.46 8.95 -7.78
CA LEU A 79 12.03 8.71 -7.55
C LEU A 79 11.32 9.96 -7.00
N ARG A 80 10.08 10.19 -7.46
CA ARG A 80 9.23 11.28 -7.03
C ARG A 80 7.78 10.84 -6.90
N ALA A 81 7.14 11.11 -5.75
CA ALA A 81 5.74 10.80 -5.52
C ALA A 81 4.84 11.84 -6.22
N VAL A 82 3.77 11.38 -6.87
CA VAL A 82 2.82 12.26 -7.57
C VAL A 82 1.38 12.07 -7.11
N TYR A 83 1.11 11.04 -6.29
CA TYR A 83 -0.21 10.75 -5.75
C TYR A 83 -0.06 10.00 -4.43
N SER A 84 -0.54 10.58 -3.33
CA SER A 84 -0.65 9.86 -2.06
C SER A 84 -1.86 8.94 -2.10
N MET A 85 -1.63 7.64 -2.06
CA MET A 85 -2.69 6.63 -2.02
C MET A 85 -3.27 6.55 -0.61
N SER A 86 -2.44 6.25 0.38
CA SER A 86 -2.84 6.11 1.77
C SER A 86 -2.45 7.35 2.58
N ARG A 87 -3.47 8.03 3.12
CA ARG A 87 -3.30 9.19 4.00
C ARG A 87 -3.09 8.82 5.46
N ARG A 88 -3.07 7.52 5.80
CA ARG A 88 -2.85 6.96 7.14
C ARG A 88 -1.73 5.95 7.11
N THR A 89 -1.24 5.57 8.30
CA THR A 89 -0.46 4.33 8.38
C THR A 89 -1.34 3.15 7.96
N HIS A 90 -0.73 2.21 7.28
CA HIS A 90 -1.34 0.94 6.91
C HIS A 90 -0.52 -0.23 7.46
N ARG A 91 0.29 0.04 8.50
CA ARG A 91 1.12 -0.93 9.20
C ARG A 91 1.12 -0.70 10.68
N TRP A 92 1.18 -1.79 11.45
CA TRP A 92 1.18 -1.77 12.90
C TRP A 92 1.78 -3.05 13.49
N PHE A 93 2.20 -2.94 14.75
CA PHE A 93 2.53 -4.12 15.54
C PHE A 93 1.25 -4.76 16.08
N SER A 94 1.22 -6.09 16.06
CA SER A 94 0.10 -6.88 16.57
C SER A 94 0.59 -8.05 17.40
N VAL A 95 -0.23 -8.43 18.37
CA VAL A 95 -0.03 -9.56 19.27
C VAL A 95 -1.30 -10.41 19.35
N LEU A 96 -1.25 -11.59 19.93
CA LEU A 96 -2.45 -12.36 20.25
C LEU A 96 -3.37 -11.56 21.18
N PRO A 97 -4.70 -11.75 21.12
CA PRO A 97 -5.65 -10.97 21.94
C PRO A 97 -5.40 -11.07 23.44
N ASP A 98 -4.94 -12.24 23.92
CA ASP A 98 -4.64 -12.58 25.31
C ASP A 98 -3.19 -12.31 25.71
N SER A 99 -2.35 -11.80 24.79
CA SER A 99 -0.95 -11.44 25.09
C SER A 99 -0.88 -10.40 26.21
N PRO A 100 0.06 -10.53 27.15
CA PRO A 100 0.29 -9.52 28.20
C PRO A 100 0.92 -8.23 27.65
N ILE A 101 1.46 -8.25 26.43
CA ILE A 101 2.11 -7.08 25.78
C ILE A 101 1.03 -6.10 25.34
N THR A 102 0.94 -4.93 25.98
CA THR A 102 -0.09 -3.92 25.73
C THR A 102 0.43 -2.63 25.09
N SER A 103 1.74 -2.45 24.99
CA SER A 103 2.38 -1.28 24.38
C SER A 103 3.64 -1.64 23.63
N LEU A 104 4.13 -0.75 22.76
CA LEU A 104 5.39 -0.95 22.05
C LEU A 104 6.59 -1.03 23.02
N ALA A 105 6.58 -0.25 24.10
CA ALA A 105 7.65 -0.26 25.11
C ALA A 105 7.89 -1.67 25.70
N MET A 106 6.88 -2.53 25.75
CA MET A 106 6.98 -3.91 26.21
C MET A 106 7.61 -4.87 25.21
N LEU A 107 7.91 -4.39 24.00
CA LEU A 107 8.63 -5.18 22.99
C LEU A 107 10.16 -5.25 23.25
N ARG A 108 10.68 -4.55 24.26
CA ARG A 108 12.07 -4.69 24.68
C ARG A 108 12.35 -6.14 25.12
N GLY A 109 13.40 -6.72 24.56
CA GLY A 109 13.78 -8.12 24.80
C GLY A 109 12.89 -9.15 24.10
N LYS A 110 12.00 -8.74 23.21
CA LYS A 110 11.01 -9.59 22.56
C LYS A 110 11.42 -10.00 21.14
N SER A 111 10.81 -11.08 20.67
CA SER A 111 10.95 -11.56 19.29
C SER A 111 9.82 -11.02 18.42
N ILE A 112 10.19 -10.46 17.26
CA ILE A 112 9.25 -9.82 16.34
C ILE A 112 9.44 -10.42 14.95
N ALA A 113 8.34 -10.78 14.27
CA ALA A 113 8.37 -11.09 12.84
C ALA A 113 7.80 -9.95 12.01
N CYS A 114 8.36 -9.73 10.83
CA CYS A 114 7.88 -8.77 9.86
C CYS A 114 7.56 -9.49 8.55
N ASP A 115 6.35 -9.26 8.02
CA ASP A 115 5.87 -9.87 6.77
C ASP A 115 6.77 -9.53 5.57
N PHE A 116 7.33 -8.32 5.56
CA PHE A 116 8.22 -7.84 4.51
C PHE A 116 9.49 -7.23 5.12
N PRO A 117 10.64 -7.93 5.07
CA PRO A 117 11.89 -7.47 5.69
C PRO A 117 12.34 -6.07 5.27
N HIS A 118 12.06 -5.66 4.03
CA HIS A 118 12.39 -4.31 3.54
C HIS A 118 11.60 -3.19 4.26
N LEU A 119 10.62 -3.53 5.10
CA LEU A 119 9.86 -2.59 5.92
C LEU A 119 10.25 -2.62 7.41
N GLN A 120 11.21 -3.46 7.79
CA GLN A 120 11.80 -3.40 9.13
C GLN A 120 12.28 -1.98 9.52
N PRO A 121 12.89 -1.17 8.63
CA PRO A 121 13.24 0.21 8.97
C PRO A 121 12.08 1.07 9.47
N LEU A 122 10.86 0.85 8.97
CA LEU A 122 9.65 1.53 9.45
C LEU A 122 9.29 1.09 10.88
N ALA A 123 9.34 -0.22 11.16
CA ALA A 123 9.10 -0.77 12.48
C ALA A 123 10.18 -0.31 13.48
N GLU A 124 11.45 -0.35 13.08
CA GLU A 124 12.60 0.09 13.88
C GLU A 124 12.48 1.58 14.25
N SER A 125 12.00 2.42 13.34
CA SER A 125 11.75 3.84 13.64
C SER A 125 10.67 4.01 14.71
N ALA A 126 9.61 3.22 14.67
CA ALA A 126 8.56 3.28 15.69
C ALA A 126 9.07 2.78 17.07
N LEU A 127 9.89 1.74 17.09
CA LEU A 127 10.51 1.24 18.32
C LEU A 127 11.52 2.24 18.89
N ALA A 128 12.30 2.91 18.03
CA ALA A 128 13.28 3.92 18.47
C ALA A 128 12.59 5.12 19.13
N GLU A 129 11.41 5.55 18.70
CA GLU A 129 10.64 6.59 19.36
C GLU A 129 10.14 6.18 20.76
N GLU A 130 9.95 4.89 21.00
CA GLU A 130 9.66 4.31 22.33
C GLU A 130 10.95 4.08 23.18
N GLY A 131 12.09 4.53 22.69
CA GLY A 131 13.38 4.37 23.35
C GLY A 131 13.94 2.96 23.26
N ILE A 132 13.49 2.13 22.34
CA ILE A 132 13.99 0.75 22.11
C ILE A 132 14.97 0.79 20.95
N ALA A 133 16.26 0.61 21.26
CA ALA A 133 17.31 0.62 20.28
C ALA A 133 17.39 -0.72 19.51
N ARG A 134 17.97 -0.65 18.30
CA ARG A 134 18.32 -1.87 17.54
C ARG A 134 19.21 -2.76 18.39
N GLY A 135 18.87 -4.06 18.49
CA GLY A 135 19.55 -5.04 19.35
C GLY A 135 18.88 -5.25 20.71
N GLU A 136 17.92 -4.42 21.11
CA GLU A 136 17.11 -4.64 22.31
C GLU A 136 15.84 -5.47 22.04
N TYR A 137 15.68 -5.98 20.84
CA TYR A 137 14.68 -6.95 20.37
C TYR A 137 15.33 -7.81 19.28
N SER A 138 14.68 -8.90 18.89
CA SER A 138 15.17 -9.77 17.82
C SER A 138 14.17 -9.86 16.67
N TRP A 139 14.67 -9.75 15.45
CA TRP A 139 13.91 -10.09 14.25
C TRP A 139 13.94 -11.59 14.02
N VAL A 140 12.77 -12.21 13.95
CA VAL A 140 12.63 -13.59 13.52
C VAL A 140 12.36 -13.60 12.02
N PRO A 141 13.17 -14.35 11.22
CA PRO A 141 12.96 -14.43 9.79
C PRO A 141 11.57 -14.94 9.46
N TRP A 142 10.85 -14.20 8.61
CA TRP A 142 9.56 -14.61 8.11
C TRP A 142 9.70 -15.82 7.16
N ARG A 143 8.92 -16.87 7.39
CA ARG A 143 8.95 -18.10 6.59
C ARG A 143 7.68 -18.21 5.74
N GLY A 144 7.47 -17.28 4.83
CA GLY A 144 6.29 -17.30 3.99
C GLY A 144 6.28 -16.19 2.97
N THR A 145 5.27 -16.17 2.13
CA THR A 145 5.10 -15.12 1.09
C THR A 145 4.60 -13.80 1.65
N GLY A 146 4.32 -13.71 2.96
CA GLY A 146 3.67 -12.55 3.57
C GLY A 146 2.20 -12.37 3.16
N MET A 147 1.63 -13.33 2.44
CA MET A 147 0.32 -13.23 1.79
C MET A 147 -0.73 -14.19 2.38
N GLU A 148 -0.38 -14.97 3.40
CA GLU A 148 -1.28 -15.99 3.98
C GLU A 148 -1.38 -15.86 5.50
N ALA A 149 -2.60 -15.58 6.00
CA ALA A 149 -2.87 -15.36 7.43
C ALA A 149 -2.46 -16.53 8.32
N GLY A 150 -2.70 -17.77 7.86
CA GLY A 150 -2.36 -18.96 8.64
C GLY A 150 -0.87 -19.09 8.93
N GLN A 151 -0.02 -18.73 7.97
CA GLN A 151 1.43 -18.73 8.13
C GLN A 151 1.91 -17.63 9.10
N MET A 152 1.15 -16.54 9.21
CA MET A 152 1.49 -15.40 10.05
C MET A 152 1.08 -15.60 11.52
N ILE A 153 0.00 -16.33 11.76
CA ILE A 153 -0.51 -16.58 13.11
C ILE A 153 0.19 -17.75 13.79
N ALA A 154 0.60 -18.76 13.05
CA ALA A 154 1.23 -19.95 13.63
C ALA A 154 2.44 -19.64 14.53
N PRO A 155 3.42 -18.80 14.11
CA PRO A 155 4.53 -18.42 14.96
C PRO A 155 4.12 -17.73 16.27
N LEU A 156 3.08 -16.87 16.24
CA LEU A 156 2.55 -16.25 17.45
C LEU A 156 1.91 -17.29 18.39
N ARG A 157 1.08 -18.19 17.84
CA ARG A 157 0.40 -19.24 18.64
C ARG A 157 1.36 -20.24 19.25
N ASN A 158 2.43 -20.54 18.54
CA ASN A 158 3.47 -21.46 18.99
C ASN A 158 4.49 -20.82 19.95
N GLY A 159 4.39 -19.49 20.19
CA GLY A 159 5.36 -18.76 21.01
C GLY A 159 6.74 -18.61 20.38
N GLU A 160 6.84 -18.80 19.05
CA GLU A 160 8.08 -18.59 18.30
C GLU A 160 8.39 -17.09 18.17
N VAL A 161 7.36 -16.26 18.17
CA VAL A 161 7.46 -14.79 18.20
C VAL A 161 6.47 -14.21 19.20
N ASP A 162 6.84 -13.08 19.80
CA ASP A 162 6.02 -12.35 20.76
C ASP A 162 5.07 -11.37 20.05
N ALA A 163 5.47 -10.82 18.91
CA ALA A 163 4.72 -9.86 18.12
C ALA A 163 5.00 -9.99 16.62
N VAL A 164 4.10 -9.43 15.81
CA VAL A 164 4.26 -9.30 14.35
C VAL A 164 4.08 -7.85 13.92
N PHE A 165 4.83 -7.44 12.89
CA PHE A 165 4.63 -6.16 12.22
C PHE A 165 4.00 -6.41 10.87
N LEU A 166 2.73 -6.00 10.72
CA LEU A 166 1.86 -6.40 9.62
C LEU A 166 1.36 -5.21 8.80
N ILE A 167 0.79 -5.52 7.63
CA ILE A 167 0.15 -4.59 6.73
C ILE A 167 -1.39 -4.77 6.77
N ASP A 168 -2.12 -3.74 6.36
CA ASP A 168 -3.59 -3.64 6.40
C ASP A 168 -4.34 -4.84 5.79
N TRP A 169 -3.93 -5.34 4.64
CA TRP A 169 -4.62 -6.47 3.98
C TRP A 169 -4.52 -7.80 4.76
N ASN A 170 -3.52 -7.94 5.65
CA ASN A 170 -3.44 -9.12 6.51
C ASN A 170 -4.61 -9.17 7.50
N ASP A 171 -5.11 -8.03 7.97
CA ASP A 171 -6.31 -7.99 8.82
C ASP A 171 -7.54 -8.54 8.09
N GLY A 172 -7.68 -8.26 6.79
CA GLY A 172 -8.75 -8.83 5.98
C GLY A 172 -8.65 -10.36 5.87
N ASP A 173 -7.44 -10.87 5.69
CA ASP A 173 -7.19 -12.31 5.64
C ASP A 173 -7.41 -12.98 7.00
N PHE A 174 -6.99 -12.34 8.10
CA PHE A 174 -7.29 -12.79 9.47
C PHE A 174 -8.80 -12.81 9.73
N THR A 175 -9.51 -11.74 9.38
CA THR A 175 -10.97 -11.66 9.53
C THR A 175 -11.65 -12.81 8.80
N PHE A 176 -11.23 -13.09 7.57
CA PHE A 176 -11.77 -14.20 6.78
C PHE A 176 -11.55 -15.56 7.42
N GLU A 177 -10.38 -15.81 8.02
CA GLU A 177 -10.06 -17.06 8.71
C GLU A 177 -10.64 -17.12 10.15
N GLY A 178 -11.44 -16.15 10.57
CA GLY A 178 -12.00 -16.06 11.93
C GLY A 178 -10.92 -15.83 13.00
N LEU A 179 -9.83 -15.21 12.61
CA LEU A 179 -8.69 -14.92 13.47
C LEU A 179 -8.72 -13.44 13.87
N SER A 180 -8.24 -13.12 15.05
CA SER A 180 -8.07 -11.73 15.47
C SER A 180 -6.70 -11.53 16.10
N LEU A 181 -6.14 -10.36 15.86
CA LEU A 181 -4.95 -9.88 16.54
C LEU A 181 -5.28 -8.55 17.21
N ARG A 182 -4.63 -8.28 18.33
CA ARG A 182 -4.71 -7.00 19.00
C ARG A 182 -3.58 -6.10 18.52
N ARG A 183 -3.94 -4.96 17.93
CA ARG A 183 -2.97 -3.93 17.53
C ARG A 183 -2.39 -3.27 18.77
N LEU A 184 -1.08 -3.05 18.76
CA LEU A 184 -0.41 -2.23 19.76
C LEU A 184 -0.50 -0.76 19.35
N PRO A 185 -0.91 0.15 20.26
CA PRO A 185 -0.97 1.59 19.95
C PRO A 185 0.43 2.13 19.66
N SER A 186 0.54 3.02 18.68
CA SER A 186 1.79 3.67 18.30
C SER A 186 1.54 5.11 17.83
N ALA A 187 1.74 6.08 18.70
CA ALA A 187 1.63 7.49 18.32
C ALA A 187 2.59 7.87 17.19
N ALA A 188 3.74 7.21 17.11
CA ALA A 188 4.71 7.38 16.03
C ALA A 188 4.13 7.01 14.67
N LEU A 189 3.59 5.79 14.54
CA LEU A 189 2.97 5.31 13.30
C LEU A 189 1.69 6.10 12.96
N ASP A 190 0.89 6.47 13.96
CA ASP A 190 -0.37 7.20 13.75
C ASP A 190 -0.15 8.63 13.23
N ARG A 191 1.02 9.24 13.51
CA ARG A 191 1.40 10.55 12.98
C ARG A 191 1.82 10.52 11.52
N ILE A 192 2.27 9.37 11.02
CA ILE A 192 2.81 9.24 9.66
C ILE A 192 1.67 9.28 8.65
N ARG A 193 1.72 10.27 7.76
CA ARG A 193 0.83 10.43 6.60
C ARG A 193 1.54 9.97 5.34
N MET A 194 0.84 9.88 4.21
CA MET A 194 1.44 9.49 2.92
C MET A 194 2.16 8.13 2.98
N SER A 195 1.59 7.18 3.69
CA SER A 195 2.22 5.89 3.98
C SER A 195 2.47 5.04 2.71
N SER A 196 1.66 5.25 1.65
CA SER A 196 1.84 4.65 0.33
C SER A 196 1.53 5.67 -0.74
N CYS A 197 2.39 5.77 -1.75
CA CYS A 197 2.26 6.73 -2.86
C CYS A 197 2.45 6.03 -4.20
N ILE A 198 1.94 6.67 -5.27
CA ILE A 198 2.35 6.39 -6.63
C ILE A 198 3.60 7.23 -6.92
N TRP A 199 4.65 6.56 -7.37
CA TRP A 199 5.93 7.14 -7.69
C TRP A 199 6.20 7.08 -9.20
N LEU A 200 6.98 8.02 -9.69
CA LEU A 200 7.62 8.04 -11.01
C LEU A 200 9.10 8.35 -10.86
N ALA A 201 9.86 8.19 -11.94
CA ALA A 201 11.30 8.50 -11.98
C ALA A 201 11.68 9.38 -13.17
N SER A 202 10.85 9.44 -14.22
CA SER A 202 11.15 10.19 -15.46
C SER A 202 10.62 11.62 -15.39
N PRO A 203 11.48 12.64 -15.58
CA PRO A 203 11.05 14.03 -15.74
C PRO A 203 10.09 14.23 -16.93
N GLU A 204 10.27 13.47 -18.02
CA GLU A 204 9.39 13.54 -19.19
C GLU A 204 7.97 13.05 -18.83
N VAL A 205 7.86 11.95 -18.06
CA VAL A 205 6.56 11.46 -17.56
C VAL A 205 5.93 12.49 -16.63
N GLU A 206 6.71 13.09 -15.74
CA GLU A 206 6.23 14.13 -14.81
C GLU A 206 5.79 15.39 -15.57
N GLY A 207 6.52 15.80 -16.61
CA GLY A 207 6.19 16.94 -17.47
C GLY A 207 4.93 16.73 -18.31
N HIS A 208 4.52 15.47 -18.53
CA HIS A 208 3.30 15.14 -19.24
C HIS A 208 2.09 15.10 -18.29
N ALA A 209 1.66 16.26 -17.83
CA ALA A 209 0.60 16.41 -16.82
C ALA A 209 -0.70 15.61 -17.11
N PRO A 210 -1.23 15.51 -18.36
CA PRO A 210 -2.39 14.67 -18.64
C PRO A 210 -2.18 13.20 -18.28
N LEU A 211 -0.97 12.66 -18.50
CA LEU A 211 -0.63 11.27 -18.15
C LEU A 211 -0.66 11.05 -16.63
N VAL A 212 -0.03 11.94 -15.87
CA VAL A 212 0.03 11.85 -14.39
C VAL A 212 -1.36 12.02 -13.79
N VAL A 213 -2.09 13.04 -14.24
CA VAL A 213 -3.46 13.33 -13.76
C VAL A 213 -4.40 12.19 -14.11
N GLY A 214 -4.37 11.69 -15.35
CA GLY A 214 -5.24 10.59 -15.80
C GLY A 214 -4.99 9.32 -15.01
N MET A 215 -3.73 8.92 -14.82
CA MET A 215 -3.38 7.76 -14.00
C MET A 215 -3.89 7.92 -12.55
N ALA A 216 -3.60 9.05 -11.91
CA ALA A 216 -3.98 9.30 -10.52
C ALA A 216 -5.51 9.41 -10.35
N ARG A 217 -6.22 10.03 -11.32
CA ARG A 217 -7.68 10.13 -11.30
C ARG A 217 -8.35 8.77 -11.49
N ALA A 218 -7.83 7.91 -12.37
CA ALA A 218 -8.32 6.54 -12.51
C ALA A 218 -8.17 5.77 -11.18
N MET A 219 -7.05 5.96 -10.45
CA MET A 219 -6.85 5.38 -9.13
C MET A 219 -7.80 5.97 -8.07
N ALA A 220 -8.08 7.27 -8.10
CA ALA A 220 -9.07 7.88 -7.21
C ALA A 220 -10.49 7.34 -7.47
N LYS A 221 -10.90 7.27 -8.75
CA LYS A 221 -12.20 6.70 -9.17
C LYS A 221 -12.37 5.26 -8.68
N VAL A 222 -11.38 4.39 -8.92
CA VAL A 222 -11.49 2.99 -8.51
C VAL A 222 -11.45 2.83 -6.98
N THR A 223 -10.76 3.69 -6.26
CA THR A 223 -10.80 3.71 -4.78
C THR A 223 -12.21 4.04 -4.30
N VAL A 224 -12.84 5.09 -4.86
CA VAL A 224 -14.25 5.44 -4.56
C VAL A 224 -15.21 4.30 -4.88
N PHE A 225 -15.04 3.65 -6.04
CA PHE A 225 -15.84 2.49 -6.45
C PHE A 225 -15.68 1.32 -5.46
N GLY A 226 -14.45 0.96 -5.13
CA GLY A 226 -14.15 -0.18 -4.28
C GLY A 226 -14.58 0.00 -2.82
N LEU A 227 -14.56 1.24 -2.30
CA LEU A 227 -15.10 1.57 -0.98
C LEU A 227 -16.62 1.31 -0.87
N GLU A 228 -17.35 1.40 -1.96
CA GLU A 228 -18.79 1.08 -2.03
C GLU A 228 -19.05 -0.39 -2.36
N ASN A 229 -18.17 -1.03 -3.16
CA ASN A 229 -18.35 -2.40 -3.64
C ASN A 229 -17.01 -3.16 -3.72
N PRO A 230 -16.42 -3.56 -2.59
CA PRO A 230 -15.13 -4.26 -2.56
C PRO A 230 -15.18 -5.64 -3.24
N ARG A 231 -16.34 -6.32 -3.20
CA ARG A 231 -16.56 -7.59 -3.86
C ARG A 231 -16.40 -7.48 -5.39
N ALA A 232 -17.01 -6.45 -5.99
CA ALA A 232 -16.90 -6.22 -7.42
C ALA A 232 -15.44 -5.99 -7.86
N VAL A 233 -14.60 -5.40 -7.02
CA VAL A 233 -13.17 -5.20 -7.31
C VAL A 233 -12.45 -6.54 -7.56
N ILE A 234 -12.76 -7.58 -6.79
CA ILE A 234 -12.19 -8.93 -6.98
C ILE A 234 -12.72 -9.57 -8.26
N GLU A 235 -14.02 -9.48 -8.52
CA GLU A 235 -14.64 -10.04 -9.73
C GLU A 235 -14.05 -9.40 -10.99
N LEU A 236 -13.92 -8.08 -11.00
CA LEU A 236 -13.30 -7.31 -12.08
C LEU A 236 -11.80 -7.64 -12.26
N MET A 237 -11.07 -7.87 -11.17
CA MET A 237 -9.69 -8.35 -11.25
C MET A 237 -9.63 -9.70 -11.99
N TRP A 238 -10.52 -10.64 -11.67
CA TRP A 238 -10.56 -11.95 -12.32
C TRP A 238 -11.02 -11.88 -13.79
N GLU A 239 -11.80 -10.90 -14.17
CA GLU A 239 -12.16 -10.64 -15.57
C GLU A 239 -10.96 -10.11 -16.37
N ARG A 240 -10.23 -9.17 -15.78
CA ARG A 240 -9.07 -8.51 -16.42
C ARG A 240 -7.82 -9.39 -16.42
N CYS A 241 -7.60 -10.17 -15.36
CA CYS A 241 -6.44 -11.03 -15.13
C CYS A 241 -6.91 -12.47 -14.96
N ARG A 242 -7.27 -13.13 -16.06
CA ARG A 242 -7.86 -14.48 -16.05
C ARG A 242 -6.96 -15.54 -15.44
N GLU A 243 -5.65 -15.34 -15.49
CA GLU A 243 -4.62 -16.24 -14.96
C GLU A 243 -4.65 -16.36 -13.43
N VAL A 244 -5.24 -15.38 -12.72
CA VAL A 244 -5.40 -15.42 -11.25
C VAL A 244 -6.81 -15.84 -10.80
N ARG A 245 -7.70 -16.13 -11.76
CA ARG A 245 -9.07 -16.55 -11.45
C ARG A 245 -9.05 -17.97 -10.85
N PRO A 246 -9.61 -18.18 -9.64
CA PRO A 246 -9.60 -19.50 -9.02
C PRO A 246 -10.51 -20.47 -9.76
N PRO A 247 -10.26 -21.80 -9.62
CA PRO A 247 -11.15 -22.85 -10.12
C PRO A 247 -12.58 -22.68 -9.57
N ALA A 248 -13.58 -23.17 -10.29
CA ALA A 248 -14.99 -23.03 -9.91
C ALA A 248 -15.29 -23.49 -8.47
N ALA A 249 -14.70 -24.61 -8.05
CA ALA A 249 -14.88 -25.15 -6.69
C ALA A 249 -14.37 -24.24 -5.58
N ALA A 250 -13.32 -23.45 -5.83
CA ALA A 250 -12.73 -22.52 -4.84
C ALA A 250 -13.30 -21.10 -4.93
N ARG A 251 -13.99 -20.76 -6.02
CA ARG A 251 -14.34 -19.38 -6.39
C ARG A 251 -15.11 -18.64 -5.30
N ALA A 252 -16.13 -19.30 -4.73
CA ALA A 252 -16.96 -18.66 -3.69
C ALA A 252 -16.17 -18.37 -2.40
N ARG A 253 -15.23 -19.24 -2.04
CA ARG A 253 -14.34 -19.05 -0.89
C ARG A 253 -13.36 -17.91 -1.14
N GLU A 254 -12.67 -17.96 -2.27
CA GLU A 254 -11.66 -16.96 -2.63
C GLU A 254 -12.28 -15.57 -2.89
N LEU A 255 -13.53 -15.51 -3.34
CA LEU A 255 -14.25 -14.25 -3.48
C LEU A 255 -14.51 -13.59 -2.12
N ARG A 256 -14.98 -14.36 -1.12
CA ARG A 256 -15.18 -13.82 0.24
C ARG A 256 -13.84 -13.41 0.87
N ARG A 257 -12.81 -14.23 0.72
CA ARG A 257 -11.46 -13.91 1.20
C ARG A 257 -10.93 -12.63 0.56
N GLY A 258 -11.01 -12.52 -0.75
CA GLY A 258 -10.58 -11.35 -1.50
C GLY A 258 -11.36 -10.09 -1.13
N GLU A 259 -12.66 -10.21 -0.90
CA GLU A 259 -13.51 -9.10 -0.44
C GLU A 259 -13.03 -8.51 0.89
N GLU A 260 -12.71 -9.34 1.89
CA GLU A 260 -12.19 -8.87 3.18
C GLU A 260 -10.79 -8.22 3.04
N ILE A 261 -9.90 -8.81 2.22
CA ILE A 261 -8.59 -8.23 1.93
C ILE A 261 -8.72 -6.85 1.27
N VAL A 262 -9.57 -6.73 0.24
CA VAL A 262 -9.81 -5.47 -0.46
C VAL A 262 -10.46 -4.44 0.47
N ARG A 263 -11.41 -4.85 1.29
CA ARG A 263 -12.07 -3.98 2.28
C ARG A 263 -11.04 -3.39 3.25
N ALA A 264 -10.22 -4.23 3.87
CA ALA A 264 -9.18 -3.80 4.80
C ALA A 264 -8.19 -2.82 4.12
N ARG A 265 -7.77 -3.12 2.89
CA ARG A 265 -6.88 -2.26 2.12
C ARG A 265 -7.53 -0.91 1.80
N LEU A 266 -8.75 -0.89 1.27
CA LEU A 266 -9.42 0.34 0.86
C LEU A 266 -9.82 1.24 2.04
N ASP A 267 -10.06 0.66 3.22
CA ASP A 267 -10.32 1.45 4.43
C ASP A 267 -9.13 2.35 4.81
N THR A 268 -7.89 1.92 4.57
CA THR A 268 -6.72 2.77 4.80
C THR A 268 -6.56 3.87 3.74
N LEU A 269 -7.20 3.72 2.59
CA LEU A 269 -7.23 4.72 1.52
C LEU A 269 -8.41 5.70 1.66
N ARG A 270 -9.35 5.44 2.57
CA ARG A 270 -10.55 6.27 2.77
C ARG A 270 -10.19 7.69 3.20
N LEU A 271 -10.86 8.67 2.60
CA LEU A 271 -10.79 10.06 3.06
C LEU A 271 -11.82 10.33 4.17
N ASP A 272 -11.41 11.06 5.19
CA ASP A 272 -12.24 11.57 6.28
C ASP A 272 -11.69 12.88 6.84
N ALA A 273 -12.26 13.36 7.94
CA ALA A 273 -11.83 14.60 8.58
C ALA A 273 -10.34 14.60 8.97
N SER A 274 -9.77 13.44 9.34
CA SER A 274 -8.36 13.31 9.74
C SER A 274 -7.40 13.30 8.55
N THR A 275 -7.86 12.86 7.38
CA THR A 275 -7.04 12.70 6.17
C THR A 275 -7.21 13.84 5.17
N GLY A 276 -8.21 14.70 5.37
CA GLY A 276 -8.61 15.76 4.45
C GLY A 276 -9.45 15.25 3.28
N PRO A 277 -10.08 16.17 2.52
CA PRO A 277 -11.12 15.84 1.54
C PRO A 277 -10.58 15.49 0.14
N ARG A 278 -9.26 15.48 -0.07
CA ARG A 278 -8.66 15.44 -1.42
C ARG A 278 -7.85 14.19 -1.65
N TRP A 279 -8.18 13.47 -2.71
CA TRP A 279 -7.40 12.36 -3.22
C TRP A 279 -6.02 12.83 -3.67
N GLY A 280 -4.98 12.09 -3.33
CA GLY A 280 -3.61 12.36 -3.76
C GLY A 280 -2.89 13.47 -3.00
N ALA A 281 -3.53 14.09 -2.00
CA ALA A 281 -2.93 15.21 -1.26
C ALA A 281 -1.58 14.83 -0.61
N MET A 282 -0.63 15.75 -0.68
CA MET A 282 0.73 15.62 -0.15
C MET A 282 1.23 16.98 0.31
N SER A 283 2.07 17.03 1.35
CA SER A 283 2.69 18.27 1.82
C SER A 283 4.17 18.10 2.18
N ALA A 284 4.87 19.23 2.23
CA ALA A 284 6.28 19.27 2.64
C ALA A 284 6.44 18.86 4.11
N GLU A 285 5.51 19.26 4.97
CA GLU A 285 5.51 18.92 6.41
C GLU A 285 5.40 17.41 6.61
N GLU A 286 4.53 16.74 5.85
CA GLU A 286 4.38 15.28 5.88
C GLU A 286 5.67 14.58 5.43
N MET A 287 6.33 15.10 4.39
CA MET A 287 7.60 14.55 3.92
C MET A 287 8.73 14.78 4.92
N VAL A 288 8.78 15.94 5.58
CA VAL A 288 9.72 16.22 6.67
C VAL A 288 9.47 15.26 7.84
N ALA A 289 8.21 14.99 8.20
CA ALA A 289 7.88 14.04 9.25
C ALA A 289 8.41 12.63 8.92
N TRP A 290 8.25 12.18 7.68
CA TRP A 290 8.83 10.91 7.21
C TRP A 290 10.36 10.87 7.32
N GLN A 291 11.04 11.93 6.86
CA GLN A 291 12.49 12.00 6.95
C GLN A 291 12.97 11.95 8.42
N ASN A 292 12.32 12.73 9.31
CA ASN A 292 12.65 12.72 10.74
C ASN A 292 12.48 11.33 11.34
N PHE A 293 11.38 10.67 10.99
CA PHE A 293 11.05 9.34 11.48
C PHE A 293 12.11 8.30 11.06
N LEU A 294 12.53 8.30 9.79
CA LEU A 294 13.55 7.36 9.30
C LEU A 294 14.97 7.72 9.76
N LEU A 295 15.25 9.01 10.00
CA LEU A 295 16.53 9.46 10.58
C LEU A 295 16.68 8.98 12.03
N ALA A 296 15.60 8.93 12.81
CA ALA A 296 15.62 8.49 14.21
C ALA A 296 16.11 7.03 14.35
N SER A 297 15.82 6.19 13.39
CA SER A 297 16.32 4.79 13.36
C SER A 297 17.65 4.60 12.61
N GLY A 298 18.15 5.68 11.97
CA GLY A 298 19.31 5.59 11.08
C GLY A 298 19.04 4.90 9.74
N ALA A 299 17.76 4.72 9.38
CA ALA A 299 17.39 4.13 8.10
C ALA A 299 17.77 5.02 6.90
N ILE A 300 17.73 6.35 7.08
CA ILE A 300 18.36 7.33 6.19
C ILE A 300 19.40 8.12 6.97
N ARG A 301 20.39 8.70 6.29
CA ARG A 301 21.55 9.35 6.93
C ARG A 301 21.48 10.86 6.90
N ARG A 302 20.68 11.43 6.02
CA ARG A 302 20.58 12.89 5.81
C ARG A 302 19.18 13.32 5.44
N ARG A 303 18.87 14.56 5.76
CA ARG A 303 17.68 15.22 5.21
C ARG A 303 18.01 15.77 3.83
N LEU A 304 17.04 15.65 2.94
CA LEU A 304 17.06 16.29 1.64
C LEU A 304 15.86 17.26 1.54
N ASP A 305 15.91 18.18 0.58
CA ASP A 305 14.77 19.07 0.34
C ASP A 305 13.49 18.25 0.07
N PRO A 306 12.42 18.45 0.83
CA PRO A 306 11.15 17.74 0.60
C PRO A 306 10.65 17.86 -0.83
N ALA A 307 10.87 18.99 -1.49
CA ALA A 307 10.42 19.24 -2.85
C ALA A 307 10.97 18.26 -3.90
N ILE A 308 12.09 17.59 -3.60
CA ILE A 308 12.64 16.59 -4.53
C ILE A 308 11.92 15.23 -4.46
N TYR A 309 11.14 14.98 -3.40
CA TYR A 309 10.50 13.68 -3.17
C TYR A 309 9.08 13.60 -3.71
N PHE A 310 8.41 14.73 -3.93
CA PHE A 310 7.02 14.72 -4.38
C PHE A 310 6.68 15.92 -5.26
N ASN A 311 5.57 15.78 -5.99
CA ASN A 311 4.95 16.87 -6.74
C ASN A 311 3.45 16.86 -6.51
N ALA A 312 2.95 17.82 -5.73
CA ALA A 312 1.54 17.98 -5.39
C ALA A 312 0.75 18.87 -6.38
N SER A 313 1.39 19.41 -7.42
CA SER A 313 0.75 20.35 -8.35
C SER A 313 -0.43 19.76 -9.15
N PHE A 314 -0.55 18.45 -9.16
CA PHE A 314 -1.60 17.72 -9.88
C PHE A 314 -2.88 17.52 -9.05
N VAL A 315 -2.84 17.74 -7.73
CA VAL A 315 -3.92 17.36 -6.79
C VAL A 315 -5.27 17.98 -7.15
N ASP A 316 -5.30 19.25 -7.55
CA ASP A 316 -6.55 19.91 -7.93
C ASP A 316 -7.20 19.20 -9.11
N ARG A 317 -6.45 19.00 -10.18
CA ARG A 317 -6.91 18.34 -11.39
C ARG A 317 -7.29 16.86 -11.19
N ILE A 318 -6.59 16.15 -10.29
CA ILE A 318 -6.92 14.76 -9.94
C ILE A 318 -8.33 14.66 -9.38
N ASN A 319 -8.77 15.66 -8.62
CA ASN A 319 -10.06 15.67 -7.93
C ASN A 319 -11.22 16.20 -8.81
N GLU A 320 -10.98 16.56 -10.07
CA GLU A 320 -11.99 16.98 -11.02
C GLU A 320 -12.74 15.77 -11.62
N PHE A 321 -13.52 15.07 -10.79
CA PHE A 321 -14.41 13.99 -11.25
C PHE A 321 -15.66 13.86 -10.38
N GLY A 322 -16.72 13.28 -10.93
CA GLY A 322 -18.00 13.06 -10.25
C GLY A 322 -17.95 11.86 -9.27
N ALA A 323 -17.42 12.06 -8.06
CA ALA A 323 -17.37 10.99 -7.07
C ALA A 323 -18.73 10.39 -6.72
N GLY A 324 -19.83 11.19 -6.78
CA GLY A 324 -21.21 10.72 -6.60
C GLY A 324 -21.64 9.73 -7.69
N GLU A 325 -21.29 10.00 -8.93
CA GLU A 325 -21.58 9.13 -10.09
C GLU A 325 -20.83 7.80 -9.97
N VAL A 326 -19.56 7.85 -9.56
CA VAL A 326 -18.75 6.64 -9.33
C VAL A 326 -19.36 5.78 -8.22
N ARG A 327 -19.83 6.38 -7.11
CA ARG A 327 -20.54 5.65 -6.04
C ARG A 327 -21.84 5.03 -6.54
N ALA A 328 -22.63 5.78 -7.30
CA ALA A 328 -23.88 5.27 -7.89
C ALA A 328 -23.62 4.09 -8.82
N ARG A 329 -22.60 4.17 -9.68
CA ARG A 329 -22.14 3.08 -10.56
C ARG A 329 -21.73 1.84 -9.74
N ALA A 330 -20.99 2.02 -8.63
CA ALA A 330 -20.57 0.94 -7.77
C ALA A 330 -21.74 0.20 -7.10
N ARG A 331 -22.76 0.94 -6.62
CA ARG A 331 -23.97 0.35 -6.01
C ARG A 331 -24.84 -0.37 -7.04
N ALA A 332 -24.89 0.13 -8.26
CA ALA A 332 -25.64 -0.47 -9.35
C ALA A 332 -24.93 -1.65 -10.01
N PHE A 333 -23.61 -1.79 -9.82
CA PHE A 333 -22.80 -2.81 -10.45
C PHE A 333 -23.28 -4.21 -10.07
N ARG A 334 -23.49 -5.05 -11.08
CA ARG A 334 -23.74 -6.48 -10.95
C ARG A 334 -22.74 -7.19 -11.84
N PRO A 335 -22.00 -8.18 -11.31
CA PRO A 335 -21.11 -9.00 -12.12
C PRO A 335 -21.90 -9.78 -13.15
N GLY A 336 -21.30 -9.97 -14.33
CA GLY A 336 -21.87 -10.76 -15.43
C GLY A 336 -21.81 -12.27 -15.18
#